data_1affeaaf00afdc58efe57eeb7d1d21a7
#
_entry.id   1affeaaf00afdc58efe57eeb7d1d21a7
#
_cell.length_a   1.000
_cell.length_b   1.000
_cell.length_c   1.000
_cell.angle_alpha   90.00
_cell.angle_beta   90.00
_cell.angle_gamma   90.00
#
_symmetry.space_group_name_H-M   'P 1'
#
loop_
_entity.id
_entity.type
_entity.pdbx_description
1 polymer ?
#
loop_
_entity_poly.entity_id
_entity_poly.type
_entity_poly.pdbx_seq_one_letter_code
_entity_poly.pdbx_strand_id
1 'polypeptide(L)'
;GMKVLQFAFDPAGDSEYLPYRYPRHCVVYTGTHDNDTIMGWTHTAAPAEVAFARRYLHVDDGEGFNWAMIRAALMSVADTAILMMQDFMGLGSEARINTPATLGGSNWQWRIGEGCINDWLAQIIRENTALYGRLPESHKAKKAPAASTAAAAIDDAGQK
;
A
#
# COMPACT_ATOMS: atom_id res chain seq x y z
N GLY A 1 -12.21 2.87 -13.70
CA GLY A 1 -11.62 1.59 -14.09
C GLY A 1 -10.80 0.98 -12.96
N MET A 2 -10.42 -0.27 -13.13
CA MET A 2 -9.54 -1.01 -12.20
C MET A 2 -8.08 -0.90 -12.62
N LYS A 3 -7.19 -0.74 -11.66
CA LYS A 3 -5.74 -0.76 -11.84
C LYS A 3 -5.14 -1.77 -10.87
N VAL A 4 -4.51 -2.82 -11.38
CA VAL A 4 -3.93 -3.92 -10.59
C VAL A 4 -2.41 -3.83 -10.66
N LEU A 5 -1.76 -3.56 -9.55
CA LEU A 5 -0.31 -3.32 -9.51
C LEU A 5 0.52 -4.52 -9.95
N GLN A 6 0.08 -5.74 -9.68
CA GLN A 6 0.79 -6.95 -10.15
C GLN A 6 0.91 -7.03 -11.68
N PHE A 7 0.10 -6.30 -12.44
CA PHE A 7 0.18 -6.23 -13.89
C PHE A 7 1.04 -5.05 -14.42
N ALA A 8 1.62 -4.27 -13.51
CA ALA A 8 2.33 -3.05 -13.87
C ALA A 8 3.77 -3.28 -14.34
N PHE A 9 4.41 -4.36 -13.95
CA PHE A 9 5.86 -4.45 -13.93
C PHE A 9 6.46 -5.18 -15.15
N ASP A 10 5.85 -4.99 -16.33
CA ASP A 10 6.47 -5.40 -17.58
C ASP A 10 7.81 -4.65 -17.75
N PRO A 11 8.93 -5.37 -17.99
CA PRO A 11 10.25 -4.76 -18.21
C PRO A 11 10.30 -3.79 -19.41
N ALA A 12 9.37 -3.90 -20.36
CA ALA A 12 9.22 -2.93 -21.44
C ALA A 12 8.86 -1.52 -20.94
N GLY A 13 8.34 -1.41 -19.70
CA GLY A 13 8.12 -0.14 -19.02
C GLY A 13 6.94 0.69 -19.55
N ASP A 14 6.02 0.08 -20.28
CA ASP A 14 4.89 0.77 -20.94
C ASP A 14 3.51 0.29 -20.45
N SER A 15 3.42 -0.21 -19.23
CA SER A 15 2.17 -0.72 -18.69
C SER A 15 1.21 0.39 -18.25
N GLU A 16 -0.05 0.30 -18.67
CA GLU A 16 -1.15 1.15 -18.20
C GLU A 16 -1.47 0.97 -16.71
N TYR A 17 -0.88 -0.04 -16.08
CA TYR A 17 -1.02 -0.32 -14.65
C TYR A 17 0.06 0.35 -13.79
N LEU A 18 0.99 1.09 -14.38
CA LEU A 18 1.97 1.88 -13.63
C LEU A 18 1.30 3.08 -12.96
N PRO A 19 1.55 3.35 -11.68
CA PRO A 19 0.85 4.37 -10.90
C PRO A 19 0.84 5.77 -11.51
N TYR A 20 1.90 6.20 -12.19
CA TYR A 20 1.95 7.52 -12.81
C TYR A 20 1.00 7.69 -14.01
N ARG A 21 0.42 6.58 -14.53
CA ARG A 21 -0.56 6.57 -15.63
C ARG A 21 -2.01 6.51 -15.15
N TYR A 22 -2.24 6.48 -13.85
CA TYR A 22 -3.60 6.34 -13.36
C TYR A 22 -4.43 7.58 -13.61
N PRO A 23 -5.67 7.45 -14.10
CA PRO A 23 -6.64 8.51 -13.96
C PRO A 23 -7.06 8.59 -12.49
N ARG A 24 -7.48 9.77 -12.04
CA ARG A 24 -7.93 9.95 -10.66
C ARG A 24 -9.12 9.04 -10.31
N HIS A 25 -10.12 9.00 -11.20
CA HIS A 25 -11.33 8.20 -11.02
C HIS A 25 -11.08 6.72 -11.35
N CYS A 26 -10.29 6.06 -10.54
CA CYS A 26 -10.07 4.63 -10.63
C CYS A 26 -9.95 3.99 -9.24
N VAL A 27 -9.98 2.66 -9.24
CA VAL A 27 -9.72 1.84 -8.07
C VAL A 27 -8.38 1.13 -8.30
N VAL A 28 -7.43 1.32 -7.39
CA VAL A 28 -6.17 0.59 -7.39
C VAL A 28 -6.22 -0.60 -6.43
N TYR A 29 -5.65 -1.71 -6.88
CA TYR A 29 -5.47 -2.94 -6.12
C TYR A 29 -3.98 -3.31 -6.13
N THR A 30 -3.48 -3.92 -5.07
CA THR A 30 -2.19 -4.67 -5.12
C THR A 30 -2.35 -5.91 -5.98
N GLY A 31 -3.40 -6.66 -5.74
CA GLY A 31 -3.92 -7.79 -6.49
C GLY A 31 -5.39 -7.97 -6.13
N THR A 32 -6.15 -8.73 -6.95
CA THR A 32 -7.55 -9.10 -6.68
C THR A 32 -7.61 -10.50 -6.08
N HIS A 33 -8.81 -10.98 -5.77
CA HIS A 33 -9.01 -12.36 -5.30
C HIS A 33 -8.51 -13.43 -6.30
N ASP A 34 -8.39 -13.09 -7.58
CA ASP A 34 -7.90 -13.99 -8.64
C ASP A 34 -6.38 -13.96 -8.80
N ASN A 35 -5.73 -12.95 -8.25
CA ASN A 35 -4.28 -12.86 -8.25
C ASN A 35 -3.68 -13.68 -7.08
N ASP A 36 -2.39 -13.96 -7.16
CA ASP A 36 -1.65 -14.42 -5.99
C ASP A 36 -1.48 -13.26 -4.99
N THR A 37 -1.09 -13.57 -3.76
CA THR A 37 -0.63 -12.54 -2.83
C THR A 37 0.62 -11.84 -3.38
N ILE A 38 0.95 -10.67 -2.87
CA ILE A 38 2.17 -9.96 -3.29
C ILE A 38 3.40 -10.87 -3.12
N MET A 39 3.53 -11.52 -1.97
CA MET A 39 4.69 -12.38 -1.70
C MET A 39 4.69 -13.61 -2.60
N GLY A 40 3.53 -14.24 -2.84
CA GLY A 40 3.39 -15.33 -3.80
C GLY A 40 3.77 -14.91 -5.22
N TRP A 41 3.34 -13.72 -5.64
CA TRP A 41 3.69 -13.14 -6.94
C TRP A 41 5.22 -12.99 -7.11
N THR A 42 5.95 -12.60 -6.08
CA THR A 42 7.42 -12.48 -6.19
C THR A 42 8.13 -13.79 -6.51
N HIS A 43 7.48 -14.94 -6.24
CA HIS A 43 8.02 -16.27 -6.53
C HIS A 43 7.49 -16.88 -7.85
N THR A 44 6.34 -16.39 -8.32
CA THR A 44 5.68 -16.95 -9.51
C THR A 44 5.82 -16.08 -10.77
N ALA A 45 6.05 -14.78 -10.61
CA ALA A 45 6.28 -13.85 -11.73
C ALA A 45 7.67 -14.07 -12.36
N ALA A 46 7.84 -13.60 -13.59
CA ALA A 46 9.13 -13.66 -14.25
C ALA A 46 10.19 -12.86 -13.44
N PRO A 47 11.42 -13.38 -13.31
CA PRO A 47 12.48 -12.67 -12.56
C PRO A 47 12.71 -11.22 -13.03
N ALA A 48 12.56 -10.96 -14.32
CA ALA A 48 12.70 -9.62 -14.88
C ALA A 48 11.59 -8.66 -14.42
N GLU A 49 10.36 -9.14 -14.25
CA GLU A 49 9.25 -8.36 -13.71
C GLU A 49 9.48 -8.01 -12.24
N VAL A 50 9.91 -9.00 -11.45
CA VAL A 50 10.24 -8.78 -10.03
C VAL A 50 11.39 -7.79 -9.87
N ALA A 51 12.43 -7.91 -10.71
CA ALA A 51 13.56 -6.99 -10.69
C ALA A 51 13.15 -5.57 -11.09
N PHE A 52 12.28 -5.42 -12.10
CA PHE A 52 11.73 -4.13 -12.49
C PHE A 52 10.88 -3.54 -11.37
N ALA A 53 10.00 -4.34 -10.75
CA ALA A 53 9.19 -3.91 -9.63
C ALA A 53 10.04 -3.44 -8.45
N ARG A 54 11.07 -4.19 -8.06
CA ARG A 54 12.01 -3.79 -6.99
C ARG A 54 12.61 -2.42 -7.25
N ARG A 55 13.08 -2.19 -8.47
CA ARG A 55 13.68 -0.91 -8.87
C ARG A 55 12.65 0.21 -8.90
N TYR A 56 11.49 -0.03 -9.49
CA TYR A 56 10.42 0.96 -9.62
C TYR A 56 9.86 1.39 -8.27
N LEU A 57 9.62 0.44 -7.39
CA LEU A 57 9.07 0.66 -6.06
C LEU A 57 10.13 1.13 -5.05
N HIS A 58 11.40 1.10 -5.43
CA HIS A 58 12.52 1.37 -4.51
C HIS A 58 12.42 0.54 -3.23
N VAL A 59 12.31 -0.79 -3.42
CA VAL A 59 12.19 -1.73 -2.29
C VAL A 59 13.51 -1.79 -1.54
N ASP A 60 13.48 -1.46 -0.25
CA ASP A 60 14.58 -1.75 0.65
C ASP A 60 14.29 -2.99 1.51
N ASP A 61 15.35 -3.55 2.11
CA ASP A 61 15.23 -4.79 2.89
C ASP A 61 14.52 -4.57 4.24
N GLY A 62 14.43 -3.33 4.71
CA GLY A 62 13.76 -2.98 5.96
C GLY A 62 12.25 -2.85 5.82
N GLU A 63 11.76 -2.37 4.68
CA GLU A 63 10.33 -2.21 4.42
C GLU A 63 9.65 -3.52 4.05
N GLY A 64 10.31 -4.32 3.22
CA GLY A 64 9.73 -5.52 2.62
C GLY A 64 8.93 -5.25 1.34
N PHE A 65 8.86 -6.27 0.46
CA PHE A 65 8.25 -6.11 -0.86
C PHE A 65 6.75 -5.82 -0.81
N ASN A 66 6.03 -6.49 0.10
CA ASN A 66 4.60 -6.29 0.28
C ASN A 66 4.26 -4.85 0.67
N TRP A 67 4.99 -4.27 1.60
CA TRP A 67 4.77 -2.89 2.03
C TRP A 67 5.15 -1.87 0.96
N ALA A 68 6.18 -2.13 0.17
CA ALA A 68 6.51 -1.27 -0.98
C ALA A 68 5.37 -1.24 -2.02
N MET A 69 4.73 -2.37 -2.31
CA MET A 69 3.54 -2.44 -3.18
C MET A 69 2.34 -1.73 -2.55
N ILE A 70 2.08 -1.95 -1.27
CA ILE A 70 1.01 -1.28 -0.51
C ILE A 70 1.22 0.23 -0.52
N ARG A 71 2.43 0.68 -0.27
CA ARG A 71 2.82 2.08 -0.33
C ARG A 71 2.53 2.69 -1.70
N ALA A 72 2.91 2.01 -2.78
CA ALA A 72 2.64 2.47 -4.14
C ALA A 72 1.14 2.63 -4.43
N ALA A 73 0.31 1.70 -3.95
CA ALA A 73 -1.14 1.81 -4.05
C ALA A 73 -1.69 3.00 -3.25
N LEU A 74 -1.25 3.16 -1.99
CA LEU A 74 -1.72 4.22 -1.11
C LEU A 74 -1.30 5.62 -1.58
N MET A 75 -0.09 5.79 -2.12
CA MET A 75 0.40 7.08 -2.61
C MET A 75 -0.09 7.44 -4.02
N SER A 76 -0.75 6.52 -4.71
CA SER A 76 -1.27 6.76 -6.06
C SER A 76 -2.36 7.83 -6.07
N VAL A 77 -2.66 8.36 -7.26
CA VAL A 77 -3.75 9.34 -7.45
C VAL A 77 -5.14 8.72 -7.47
N ALA A 78 -5.26 7.39 -7.43
CA ALA A 78 -6.54 6.69 -7.47
C ALA A 78 -7.46 7.13 -6.32
N ASP A 79 -8.72 7.42 -6.60
CA ASP A 79 -9.70 7.82 -5.57
C ASP A 79 -9.90 6.70 -4.53
N THR A 80 -9.79 5.45 -4.93
CA THR A 80 -9.98 4.29 -4.06
C THR A 80 -8.78 3.34 -4.14
N ALA A 81 -8.29 2.87 -2.99
CA ALA A 81 -7.32 1.79 -2.90
C ALA A 81 -7.95 0.62 -2.13
N ILE A 82 -7.92 -0.59 -2.71
CA ILE A 82 -8.39 -1.82 -2.08
C ILE A 82 -7.20 -2.76 -1.95
N LEU A 83 -6.89 -3.13 -0.72
CA LEU A 83 -5.71 -3.90 -0.35
C LEU A 83 -6.14 -5.17 0.38
N MET A 84 -5.50 -6.28 0.07
CA MET A 84 -5.82 -7.55 0.69
C MET A 84 -5.15 -7.69 2.05
N MET A 85 -5.86 -8.27 3.03
CA MET A 85 -5.29 -8.51 4.36
C MET A 85 -4.07 -9.41 4.31
N GLN A 86 -4.04 -10.38 3.41
CA GLN A 86 -2.90 -11.25 3.18
C GLN A 86 -1.63 -10.47 2.83
N ASP A 87 -1.78 -9.41 2.05
CA ASP A 87 -0.68 -8.55 1.63
C ASP A 87 -0.13 -7.73 2.81
N PHE A 88 -1.01 -7.18 3.67
CA PHE A 88 -0.57 -6.52 4.90
C PHE A 88 0.20 -7.44 5.84
N MET A 89 -0.18 -8.72 5.88
CA MET A 89 0.47 -9.74 6.70
C MET A 89 1.71 -10.37 6.04
N GLY A 90 2.00 -10.04 4.79
CA GLY A 90 3.13 -10.60 4.05
C GLY A 90 3.04 -12.11 3.81
N LEU A 91 1.81 -12.64 3.65
CA LEU A 91 1.59 -14.07 3.41
C LEU A 91 1.88 -14.46 1.97
N GLY A 92 2.35 -15.69 1.78
CA GLY A 92 2.64 -16.27 0.47
C GLY A 92 1.40 -16.86 -0.22
N SER A 93 1.65 -17.68 -1.27
CA SER A 93 0.61 -18.28 -2.10
C SER A 93 -0.34 -19.22 -1.34
N GLU A 94 0.04 -19.69 -0.16
CA GLU A 94 -0.83 -20.46 0.73
C GLU A 94 -2.08 -19.69 1.18
N ALA A 95 -2.01 -18.36 1.15
CA ALA A 95 -3.11 -17.48 1.49
C ALA A 95 -3.90 -16.95 0.27
N ARG A 96 -3.60 -17.43 -0.93
CA ARG A 96 -4.33 -17.07 -2.15
C ARG A 96 -5.79 -17.47 -2.05
N ILE A 97 -6.70 -16.59 -2.46
CA ILE A 97 -8.15 -16.83 -2.35
C ILE A 97 -8.65 -17.73 -3.47
N ASN A 98 -8.29 -17.42 -4.71
CA ASN A 98 -8.78 -18.14 -5.88
C ASN A 98 -7.68 -18.31 -6.93
N THR A 99 -7.68 -19.49 -7.56
CA THR A 99 -6.86 -19.77 -8.74
C THR A 99 -7.80 -19.91 -9.94
N PRO A 100 -7.80 -18.94 -10.87
CA PRO A 100 -8.67 -18.97 -12.05
C PRO A 100 -8.52 -20.26 -12.86
N ALA A 101 -9.60 -20.66 -13.52
CA ALA A 101 -9.69 -21.86 -14.34
C ALA A 101 -9.45 -23.18 -13.58
N THR A 102 -9.60 -23.20 -12.25
CA THR A 102 -9.56 -24.42 -11.42
C THR A 102 -10.87 -24.61 -10.67
N LEU A 103 -11.21 -25.89 -10.40
CA LEU A 103 -12.38 -26.25 -9.60
C LEU A 103 -11.92 -26.92 -8.30
N GLY A 104 -12.53 -26.51 -7.19
CA GLY A 104 -12.22 -27.09 -5.87
C GLY A 104 -10.86 -26.67 -5.33
N GLY A 105 -10.17 -27.60 -4.66
CA GLY A 105 -8.89 -27.33 -4.00
C GLY A 105 -9.07 -26.33 -2.86
N SER A 106 -8.13 -25.40 -2.74
CA SER A 106 -8.16 -24.34 -1.70
C SER A 106 -8.98 -23.10 -2.09
N ASN A 107 -9.59 -23.06 -3.27
CA ASN A 107 -10.34 -21.89 -3.75
C ASN A 107 -11.44 -21.50 -2.76
N TRP A 108 -11.46 -20.23 -2.38
CA TRP A 108 -12.44 -19.62 -1.47
C TRP A 108 -12.45 -20.17 -0.04
N GLN A 109 -11.43 -20.95 0.33
CA GLN A 109 -11.38 -21.60 1.64
C GLN A 109 -10.46 -20.91 2.63
N TRP A 110 -9.55 -20.07 2.16
CA TRP A 110 -8.64 -19.37 3.05
C TRP A 110 -9.40 -18.56 4.11
N ARG A 111 -8.92 -18.64 5.34
CA ARG A 111 -9.45 -17.87 6.47
C ARG A 111 -8.29 -17.29 7.25
N ILE A 112 -8.48 -16.07 7.72
CA ILE A 112 -7.51 -15.44 8.61
C ILE A 112 -7.48 -16.18 9.94
N GLY A 113 -6.29 -16.45 10.47
CA GLY A 113 -6.11 -17.10 11.75
C GLY A 113 -6.48 -16.20 12.92
N GLU A 114 -6.84 -16.82 14.04
CA GLU A 114 -7.10 -16.10 15.28
C GLU A 114 -5.86 -15.33 15.73
N GLY A 115 -6.03 -14.09 16.22
CA GLY A 115 -4.93 -13.22 16.67
C GLY A 115 -4.05 -12.61 15.57
N CYS A 116 -4.26 -12.96 14.28
CA CYS A 116 -3.51 -12.35 13.18
C CYS A 116 -3.84 -10.86 13.00
N ILE A 117 -5.07 -10.46 13.27
CA ILE A 117 -5.45 -9.04 13.35
C ILE A 117 -5.23 -8.60 14.79
N ASN A 118 -4.18 -7.85 15.01
CA ASN A 118 -3.79 -7.35 16.33
C ASN A 118 -3.56 -5.84 16.31
N ASP A 119 -3.39 -5.24 17.48
CA ASP A 119 -3.24 -3.80 17.64
C ASP A 119 -2.02 -3.25 16.88
N TRP A 120 -0.93 -4.02 16.83
CA TRP A 120 0.27 -3.62 16.08
C TRP A 120 -0.01 -3.49 14.57
N LEU A 121 -0.66 -4.50 13.98
CA LEU A 121 -1.02 -4.47 12.56
C LEU A 121 -2.02 -3.35 12.27
N ALA A 122 -3.03 -3.19 13.13
CA ALA A 122 -4.01 -2.12 13.00
C ALA A 122 -3.36 -0.73 13.06
N GLN A 123 -2.38 -0.54 13.96
CA GLN A 123 -1.64 0.70 14.10
C GLN A 123 -0.82 1.02 12.85
N ILE A 124 -0.05 0.06 12.32
CA ILE A 124 0.76 0.25 11.11
C ILE A 124 -0.13 0.58 9.90
N ILE A 125 -1.24 -0.14 9.71
CA ILE A 125 -2.20 0.16 8.63
C ILE A 125 -2.73 1.58 8.79
N ARG A 126 -3.12 1.97 10.01
CA ARG A 126 -3.61 3.32 10.30
C ARG A 126 -2.58 4.40 9.98
N GLU A 127 -1.34 4.21 10.41
CA GLU A 127 -0.24 5.17 10.19
C GLU A 127 0.04 5.36 8.70
N ASN A 128 0.14 4.28 7.93
CA ASN A 128 0.34 4.36 6.48
C ASN A 128 -0.87 5.00 5.78
N THR A 129 -2.08 4.65 6.17
CA THR A 129 -3.31 5.25 5.62
C THR A 129 -3.35 6.77 5.88
N ALA A 130 -2.94 7.19 7.07
CA ALA A 130 -2.85 8.61 7.44
C ALA A 130 -1.75 9.34 6.66
N LEU A 131 -0.56 8.71 6.54
CA LEU A 131 0.61 9.27 5.85
C LEU A 131 0.28 9.66 4.41
N TYR A 132 -0.50 8.84 3.71
CA TYR A 132 -0.91 9.10 2.33
C TYR A 132 -2.27 9.79 2.19
N GLY A 133 -2.76 10.43 3.27
CA GLY A 133 -3.95 11.26 3.23
C GLY A 133 -5.27 10.52 3.03
N ARG A 134 -5.29 9.19 3.24
CA ARG A 134 -6.48 8.35 3.00
C ARG A 134 -7.28 8.04 4.26
N LEU A 135 -6.85 8.53 5.42
CA LEU A 135 -7.60 8.38 6.67
C LEU A 135 -8.80 9.32 6.67
N PRO A 136 -10.05 8.85 6.90
CA PRO A 136 -11.23 9.71 6.98
C PRO A 136 -11.09 10.79 8.07
N GLU A 137 -11.66 11.95 7.87
CA GLU A 137 -11.61 13.07 8.83
C GLU A 137 -12.10 12.67 10.24
N SER A 138 -13.13 11.83 10.30
CA SER A 138 -13.67 11.30 11.55
C SER A 138 -12.66 10.50 12.39
N HIS A 139 -11.59 10.01 11.75
CA HIS A 139 -10.53 9.21 12.39
C HIS A 139 -9.21 9.97 12.54
N LYS A 140 -9.11 11.18 12.03
CA LYS A 140 -7.95 12.04 12.29
C LYS A 140 -8.03 12.56 13.71
N ALA A 141 -6.92 12.51 14.45
CA ALA A 141 -6.85 13.20 15.74
C ALA A 141 -7.23 14.67 15.52
N LYS A 142 -8.08 15.25 16.38
CA LYS A 142 -8.35 16.69 16.35
C LYS A 142 -7.01 17.40 16.42
N LYS A 143 -6.69 18.18 15.37
CA LYS A 143 -5.45 18.96 15.31
C LYS A 143 -5.44 19.85 16.55
N ALA A 144 -4.45 19.68 17.42
CA ALA A 144 -4.26 20.61 18.53
C ALA A 144 -4.16 22.03 17.94
N PRO A 145 -4.79 23.03 18.56
CA PRO A 145 -4.66 24.40 18.08
C PRO A 145 -3.18 24.72 18.01
N ALA A 146 -2.76 25.27 16.86
CA ALA A 146 -1.38 25.70 16.67
C ALA A 146 -1.00 26.59 17.85
N ALA A 147 0.05 26.23 18.58
CA ALA A 147 0.59 27.10 19.62
C ALA A 147 0.88 28.44 18.96
N SER A 148 0.20 29.48 19.41
CA SER A 148 0.47 30.85 19.02
C SER A 148 1.92 31.13 19.38
N THR A 149 2.78 31.23 18.41
CA THR A 149 4.11 31.84 18.57
C THR A 149 3.87 33.31 18.79
N ALA A 150 3.68 33.68 20.08
CA ALA A 150 3.83 35.07 20.50
C ALA A 150 5.30 35.41 20.18
N ALA A 151 5.46 36.24 19.14
CA ALA A 151 6.72 36.88 18.85
C ALA A 151 7.11 37.69 20.09
N ALA A 152 8.15 37.27 20.78
CA ALA A 152 8.83 38.10 21.77
C ALA A 152 9.38 39.32 21.01
N ALA A 153 8.75 40.45 21.23
CA ALA A 153 9.30 41.73 20.86
C ALA A 153 10.65 41.89 21.59
N ILE A 154 11.71 41.93 20.83
CA ILE A 154 13.02 42.34 21.35
C ILE A 154 12.90 43.88 21.45
N ASP A 155 12.74 44.33 22.68
CA ASP A 155 12.87 45.75 23.04
C ASP A 155 14.33 46.14 22.82
N ASP A 156 14.55 46.92 21.77
CA ASP A 156 15.78 47.64 21.56
C ASP A 156 15.67 48.95 22.37
N ALA A 157 16.16 48.93 23.56
CA ALA A 157 16.35 50.13 24.37
C ALA A 157 17.83 50.31 24.73
N GLY A 158 18.46 51.08 23.91
CA GLY A 158 19.30 52.22 24.21
C GLY A 158 20.51 52.02 25.13
N GLN A 159 21.62 52.48 24.70
CA GLN A 159 22.33 53.60 25.32
C GLN A 159 23.81 53.57 25.04
N LYS A 160 24.18 54.67 24.51
CA LYS A 160 25.31 55.55 24.87
C LYS A 160 26.69 54.94 24.73
#